data_c637ec644a350f024230b08641586f3f
#
_entry.id   c637ec644a350f024230b08641586f3f
#
_cell.length_a   1.000
_cell.length_b   1.000
_cell.length_c   1.000
_cell.angle_alpha   90.00
_cell.angle_beta   90.00
_cell.angle_gamma   90.00
#
_symmetry.space_group_name_H-M   'P 1'
#
loop_
_entity.id
_entity.type
_entity.pdbx_description
1 polymer ?
#
loop_
_entity_poly.entity_id
_entity_poly.type
_entity_poly.pdbx_seq_one_letter_code
_entity_poly.pdbx_strand_id
1 'polypeptide(L)'
;MTKLTNGHLVTQDSVGVTRHDYLYRISLKALIYNDAGQILVVKEINRTYWDLPGGGMDYDEDFESSLKRELYEEVGYKGDLRYQLFDASGEMYIERLDANQICFYCRVWPENFDFIPGEEGDEVMFVDPEELLLQKSEVDAPARAYRVHMKWQELYGE
;
A
#
# COMPACT_ATOMS: atom_id res chain seq x y z
N MET A 1 19.64 -26.90 -16.27
CA MET A 1 19.55 -25.64 -15.51
C MET A 1 18.13 -25.11 -15.62
N THR A 2 17.40 -25.08 -14.51
CA THR A 2 16.04 -24.52 -14.50
C THR A 2 16.14 -23.03 -14.79
N LYS A 3 15.46 -22.58 -15.82
CA LYS A 3 15.41 -21.16 -16.14
C LYS A 3 14.66 -20.46 -14.99
N LEU A 4 15.34 -19.57 -14.29
CA LEU A 4 14.70 -18.74 -13.28
C LEU A 4 13.74 -17.79 -13.99
N THR A 5 12.47 -17.87 -13.62
CA THR A 5 11.51 -16.83 -13.93
C THR A 5 11.63 -15.72 -12.90
N ASN A 6 11.11 -14.55 -13.21
CA ASN A 6 11.06 -13.47 -12.22
C ASN A 6 10.37 -13.97 -10.94
N GLY A 7 10.98 -13.70 -9.81
CA GLY A 7 10.44 -14.09 -8.53
C GLY A 7 10.66 -15.54 -8.11
N HIS A 8 11.28 -16.37 -8.92
CA HIS A 8 11.59 -17.75 -8.56
C HIS A 8 13.10 -17.91 -8.26
N LEU A 9 13.42 -18.42 -7.08
CA LEU A 9 14.77 -18.70 -6.64
C LEU A 9 14.94 -20.19 -6.39
N VAL A 10 16.03 -20.75 -6.91
CA VAL A 10 16.46 -22.10 -6.57
C VAL A 10 17.78 -22.00 -5.83
N THR A 11 17.78 -22.42 -4.59
CA THR A 11 18.96 -22.39 -3.73
C THR A 11 19.26 -23.77 -3.20
N GLN A 12 20.50 -23.98 -2.77
CA GLN A 12 20.92 -25.20 -2.12
C GLN A 12 21.48 -24.82 -0.74
N ASP A 13 21.02 -25.48 0.29
CA ASP A 13 21.53 -25.25 1.63
C ASP A 13 22.89 -25.91 1.87
N SER A 14 23.45 -25.76 3.05
CA SER A 14 24.75 -26.28 3.42
C SER A 14 24.86 -27.83 3.44
N VAL A 15 23.72 -28.52 3.45
CA VAL A 15 23.66 -29.99 3.40
C VAL A 15 23.19 -30.52 2.04
N GLY A 16 23.09 -29.67 1.06
CA GLY A 16 22.77 -30.04 -0.31
C GLY A 16 21.29 -30.19 -0.63
N VAL A 17 20.41 -29.75 0.26
CA VAL A 17 18.94 -29.77 0.01
C VAL A 17 18.58 -28.61 -0.90
N THR A 18 17.96 -28.91 -2.04
CA THR A 18 17.48 -27.91 -2.97
C THR A 18 16.18 -27.30 -2.47
N ARG A 19 16.13 -25.97 -2.44
CA ARG A 19 14.93 -25.21 -2.09
C ARG A 19 14.45 -24.40 -3.29
N HIS A 20 13.15 -24.36 -3.44
CA HIS A 20 12.48 -23.51 -4.41
C HIS A 20 11.74 -22.43 -3.61
N ASP A 21 12.21 -21.20 -3.71
CA ASP A 21 11.59 -20.05 -3.07
C ASP A 21 11.08 -19.08 -4.14
N TYR A 22 10.15 -18.22 -3.74
CA TYR A 22 9.59 -17.21 -4.63
C TYR A 22 9.77 -15.84 -4.01
N LEU A 23 10.15 -14.87 -4.83
CA LEU A 23 10.23 -13.48 -4.40
C LEU A 23 8.84 -12.88 -4.40
N TYR A 24 8.51 -12.19 -3.33
CA TYR A 24 7.29 -11.42 -3.20
C TYR A 24 7.63 -9.93 -3.24
N ARG A 25 6.87 -9.18 -4.02
CA ARG A 25 6.90 -7.73 -3.91
C ARG A 25 6.15 -7.34 -2.64
N ILE A 26 6.73 -6.43 -1.87
CA ILE A 26 6.10 -5.88 -0.68
C ILE A 26 5.59 -4.48 -1.02
N SER A 27 4.33 -4.22 -0.69
CA SER A 27 3.69 -2.92 -0.83
C SER A 27 3.13 -2.48 0.52
N LEU A 28 3.14 -1.19 0.77
CA LEU A 28 2.54 -0.59 1.96
C LEU A 28 1.44 0.37 1.55
N LYS A 29 0.30 0.32 2.22
CA LYS A 29 -0.79 1.27 2.06
C LYS A 29 -1.09 1.93 3.40
N ALA A 30 -1.25 3.24 3.38
CA ALA A 30 -1.48 4.04 4.59
C ALA A 30 -2.97 4.36 4.75
N LEU A 31 -3.50 4.06 5.94
CA LEU A 31 -4.82 4.48 6.37
C LEU A 31 -4.65 5.72 7.26
N ILE A 32 -5.07 6.86 6.73
CA ILE A 32 -4.95 8.16 7.41
C ILE A 32 -6.33 8.76 7.56
N TYR A 33 -6.70 9.10 8.79
CA TYR A 33 -7.95 9.80 9.08
C TYR A 33 -7.68 11.27 9.42
N ASN A 34 -8.59 12.15 9.00
CA ASN A 34 -8.65 13.50 9.55
C ASN A 34 -9.51 13.53 10.81
N ASP A 35 -9.66 14.71 11.40
CA ASP A 35 -10.44 14.88 12.64
C ASP A 35 -11.94 14.61 12.46
N ALA A 36 -12.44 14.64 11.23
CA ALA A 36 -13.82 14.30 10.90
C ALA A 36 -14.04 12.80 10.63
N GLY A 37 -13.00 11.97 10.74
CA GLY A 37 -13.09 10.53 10.46
C GLY A 37 -13.09 10.19 8.97
N GLN A 38 -12.76 11.14 8.12
CA GLN A 38 -12.62 10.91 6.68
C GLN A 38 -11.25 10.32 6.36
N ILE A 39 -11.18 9.54 5.29
CA ILE A 39 -9.98 8.81 4.87
C ILE A 39 -9.28 9.58 3.76
N LEU A 40 -7.96 9.71 3.87
CA LEU A 40 -7.12 10.24 2.79
C LEU A 40 -7.04 9.25 1.65
N VAL A 41 -7.37 9.72 0.45
CA VAL A 41 -7.24 8.94 -0.78
C VAL A 41 -6.54 9.78 -1.84
N VAL A 42 -5.89 9.08 -2.76
CA VAL A 42 -5.15 9.66 -3.87
C VAL A 42 -5.60 9.00 -5.17
N LYS A 43 -5.67 9.81 -6.22
CA LYS A 43 -5.73 9.32 -7.59
C LYS A 43 -4.39 9.63 -8.23
N GLU A 44 -3.62 8.60 -8.55
CA GLU A 44 -2.31 8.75 -9.16
C GLU A 44 -2.43 9.21 -10.62
N ILE A 45 -1.38 9.83 -11.10
CA ILE A 45 -1.25 10.21 -12.52
C ILE A 45 -1.48 8.96 -13.38
N ASN A 46 -2.25 9.11 -14.46
CA ASN A 46 -2.65 8.04 -15.38
C ASN A 46 -3.53 6.93 -14.76
N ARG A 47 -4.09 7.16 -13.58
CA ARG A 47 -5.07 6.29 -12.96
C ARG A 47 -6.44 6.95 -12.96
N THR A 48 -7.49 6.15 -13.03
CA THR A 48 -8.88 6.62 -13.04
C THR A 48 -9.63 6.32 -11.76
N TYR A 49 -8.94 5.80 -10.75
CA TYR A 49 -9.55 5.35 -9.51
C TYR A 49 -8.82 5.93 -8.29
N TRP A 50 -9.56 6.05 -7.22
CA TRP A 50 -9.05 6.43 -5.92
C TRP A 50 -8.52 5.22 -5.16
N ASP A 51 -7.42 5.39 -4.45
CA ASP A 51 -6.79 4.36 -3.62
C ASP A 51 -6.20 5.00 -2.37
N LEU A 52 -5.90 4.16 -1.39
CA LEU A 52 -5.07 4.58 -0.27
C LEU A 52 -3.68 4.95 -0.77
N PRO A 53 -3.04 5.97 -0.20
CA PRO A 53 -1.66 6.30 -0.56
C PRO A 53 -0.71 5.19 -0.14
N GLY A 54 0.33 4.98 -0.92
CA GLY A 54 1.35 3.97 -0.70
C GLY A 54 1.67 3.19 -1.96
N GLY A 55 2.68 2.36 -1.88
CA GLY A 55 3.15 1.56 -3.02
C GLY A 55 4.23 0.58 -2.62
N GLY A 56 4.96 0.10 -3.60
CA GLY A 56 6.00 -0.90 -3.41
C GLY A 56 7.20 -0.38 -2.63
N MET A 57 7.70 -1.19 -1.71
CA MET A 57 8.98 -0.93 -1.06
C MET A 57 10.12 -1.05 -2.06
N ASP A 58 11.06 -0.12 -1.98
CA ASP A 58 12.33 -0.24 -2.67
C ASP A 58 13.31 -1.08 -1.84
N TYR A 59 14.30 -1.63 -2.54
CA TYR A 59 15.37 -2.37 -1.87
C TYR A 59 16.09 -1.46 -0.87
N ASP A 60 16.42 -2.00 0.30
CA ASP A 60 17.05 -1.30 1.43
C ASP A 60 16.15 -0.30 2.18
N GLU A 61 14.88 -0.19 1.84
CA GLU A 61 13.96 0.59 2.67
C GLU A 61 13.43 -0.23 3.84
N ASP A 62 13.23 0.42 4.99
CA ASP A 62 12.37 -0.08 6.05
C ASP A 62 10.93 0.46 5.84
N PHE A 63 10.01 0.04 6.71
CA PHE A 63 8.60 0.45 6.55
C PHE A 63 8.42 1.95 6.72
N GLU A 64 9.11 2.58 7.66
CA GLU A 64 8.99 4.01 7.88
C GLU A 64 9.48 4.81 6.68
N SER A 65 10.66 4.50 6.17
CA SER A 65 11.22 5.21 5.01
C SER A 65 10.41 4.98 3.75
N SER A 66 9.86 3.78 3.56
CA SER A 66 8.96 3.50 2.45
C SER A 66 7.67 4.31 2.53
N LEU A 67 7.04 4.35 3.71
CA LEU A 67 5.84 5.17 3.94
C LEU A 67 6.11 6.66 3.70
N LYS A 68 7.22 7.18 4.23
CA LYS A 68 7.59 8.59 4.04
C LYS A 68 7.83 8.92 2.57
N ARG A 69 8.53 8.06 1.85
CA ARG A 69 8.79 8.26 0.41
C ARG A 69 7.49 8.24 -0.40
N GLU A 70 6.65 7.24 -0.19
CA GLU A 70 5.37 7.12 -0.92
C GLU A 70 4.44 8.29 -0.61
N LEU A 71 4.34 8.69 0.65
CA LEU A 71 3.50 9.84 1.02
C LEU A 71 4.04 11.16 0.44
N TYR A 72 5.35 11.28 0.32
CA TYR A 72 5.93 12.44 -0.36
C TYR A 72 5.62 12.44 -1.86
N GLU A 73 5.82 11.31 -2.53
CA GLU A 73 5.63 11.18 -3.98
C GLU A 73 4.17 11.34 -4.41
N GLU A 74 3.23 10.82 -3.63
CA GLU A 74 1.83 10.80 -4.02
C GLU A 74 1.02 11.96 -3.46
N VAL A 75 1.23 12.33 -2.20
CA VAL A 75 0.40 13.31 -1.48
C VAL A 75 1.20 14.47 -0.90
N GLY A 76 2.45 14.64 -1.34
CA GLY A 76 3.29 15.80 -1.01
C GLY A 76 3.62 15.97 0.47
N TYR A 77 3.48 14.92 1.27
CA TYR A 77 3.68 14.98 2.71
C TYR A 77 5.17 14.99 3.07
N LYS A 78 5.58 15.91 3.92
CA LYS A 78 6.99 16.12 4.32
C LYS A 78 7.25 15.99 5.82
N GLY A 79 6.21 15.80 6.63
CA GLY A 79 6.33 15.76 8.08
C GLY A 79 6.74 14.39 8.63
N ASP A 80 6.86 14.32 9.94
CA ASP A 80 7.01 13.05 10.65
C ASP A 80 5.69 12.30 10.75
N LEU A 81 5.78 11.01 11.07
CA LEU A 81 4.61 10.16 11.23
C LEU A 81 4.87 9.07 12.27
N ARG A 82 3.80 8.58 12.85
CA ARG A 82 3.77 7.30 13.55
C ARG A 82 2.95 6.33 12.72
N TYR A 83 3.25 5.06 12.79
CA TYR A 83 2.50 4.04 12.07
C TYR A 83 2.37 2.76 12.88
N GLN A 84 1.36 2.00 12.54
CA GLN A 84 1.10 0.68 13.09
C GLN A 84 0.59 -0.23 11.98
N LEU A 85 1.32 -1.33 11.74
CA LEU A 85 0.80 -2.38 10.89
C LEU A 85 -0.39 -3.06 11.59
N PHE A 86 -1.45 -3.31 10.86
CA PHE A 86 -2.63 -3.95 11.45
C PHE A 86 -3.25 -5.05 10.58
N ASP A 87 -2.89 -5.12 9.30
CA ASP A 87 -3.43 -6.14 8.40
C ASP A 87 -2.49 -6.32 7.20
N ALA A 88 -2.72 -7.40 6.48
CA ALA A 88 -1.99 -7.72 5.27
C ALA A 88 -2.87 -8.50 4.29
N SER A 89 -2.57 -8.35 3.00
CA SER A 89 -3.21 -9.10 1.92
C SER A 89 -2.11 -9.67 1.02
N GLY A 90 -2.10 -10.99 0.84
CA GLY A 90 -1.04 -11.69 0.11
C GLY A 90 -1.47 -12.33 -1.22
N GLU A 91 -2.67 -12.03 -1.69
CA GLU A 91 -3.25 -12.71 -2.85
C GLU A 91 -3.29 -11.83 -4.10
N MET A 92 -2.21 -11.09 -4.36
CA MET A 92 -2.15 -10.22 -5.53
C MET A 92 -0.98 -10.61 -6.41
N TYR A 93 -1.29 -11.14 -7.60
CA TYR A 93 -0.29 -11.39 -8.62
C TYR A 93 -0.10 -10.15 -9.49
N ILE A 94 1.15 -9.75 -9.68
CA ILE A 94 1.52 -8.61 -10.52
C ILE A 94 2.13 -9.16 -11.82
N GLU A 95 1.33 -9.17 -12.87
CA GLU A 95 1.71 -9.78 -14.14
C GLU A 95 2.98 -9.18 -14.75
N ARG A 96 3.10 -7.86 -14.75
CA ARG A 96 4.28 -7.15 -15.29
C ARG A 96 5.59 -7.52 -14.59
N LEU A 97 5.53 -8.00 -13.36
CA LEU A 97 6.69 -8.40 -12.55
C LEU A 97 6.84 -9.92 -12.47
N ASP A 98 5.83 -10.68 -12.92
CA ASP A 98 5.75 -12.13 -12.73
C ASP A 98 6.04 -12.52 -11.27
N ALA A 99 5.41 -11.81 -10.34
CA ALA A 99 5.60 -11.99 -8.90
C ALA A 99 4.32 -11.72 -8.14
N ASN A 100 4.13 -12.44 -7.05
CA ASN A 100 3.08 -12.14 -6.10
C ASN A 100 3.46 -10.93 -5.24
N GLN A 101 2.47 -10.21 -4.77
CA GLN A 101 2.64 -9.07 -3.90
C GLN A 101 1.93 -9.31 -2.57
N ILE A 102 2.63 -8.97 -1.49
CA ILE A 102 2.03 -8.84 -0.17
C ILE A 102 1.85 -7.35 0.09
N CYS A 103 0.63 -6.94 0.38
CA CYS A 103 0.34 -5.57 0.77
C CYS A 103 0.11 -5.51 2.27
N PHE A 104 0.91 -4.72 2.96
CA PHE A 104 0.72 -4.42 4.37
C PHE A 104 -0.07 -3.13 4.51
N TYR A 105 -1.04 -3.13 5.42
CA TYR A 105 -1.86 -1.96 5.72
C TYR A 105 -1.43 -1.36 7.04
N CYS A 106 -1.10 -0.08 7.00
CA CYS A 106 -0.59 0.67 8.13
C CYS A 106 -1.57 1.78 8.49
N ARG A 107 -2.01 1.83 9.74
CA ARG A 107 -2.60 3.04 10.29
C ARG A 107 -1.47 4.06 10.45
N VAL A 108 -1.64 5.23 9.90
CA VAL A 108 -0.62 6.29 9.94
C VAL A 108 -1.20 7.51 10.64
N TRP A 109 -0.46 8.06 11.59
CA TRP A 109 -0.76 9.31 12.28
C TRP A 109 0.26 10.36 11.83
N PRO A 110 -0.13 11.24 10.89
CA PRO A 110 0.77 12.29 10.43
C PRO A 110 0.88 13.39 11.48
N GLU A 111 1.97 14.13 11.42
CA GLU A 111 2.21 15.30 12.25
C GLU A 111 1.27 16.46 11.91
N ASN A 112 0.87 16.55 10.64
CA ASN A 112 -0.06 17.56 10.12
C ASN A 112 -0.84 16.99 8.94
N PHE A 113 -1.80 17.74 8.44
CA PHE A 113 -2.63 17.36 7.29
C PHE A 113 -2.34 18.19 6.03
N ASP A 114 -1.08 18.58 5.83
CA ASP A 114 -0.64 19.34 4.67
C ASP A 114 -0.43 18.40 3.48
N PHE A 115 -1.52 17.95 2.90
CA PHE A 115 -1.51 17.06 1.74
C PHE A 115 -1.85 17.81 0.48
N ILE A 116 -1.00 17.66 -0.53
CA ILE A 116 -1.21 18.19 -1.89
C ILE A 116 -0.75 17.11 -2.87
N PRO A 117 -1.21 17.10 -4.12
CA PRO A 117 -0.68 16.16 -5.10
C PRO A 117 0.86 16.29 -5.21
N GLY A 118 1.57 15.16 -5.00
CA GLY A 118 2.99 15.07 -5.25
C GLY A 118 3.29 14.80 -6.73
N GLU A 119 4.52 14.44 -7.04
CA GLU A 119 4.94 14.19 -8.43
C GLU A 119 4.18 13.04 -9.08
N GLU A 120 3.75 12.05 -8.29
CA GLU A 120 3.00 10.88 -8.77
C GLU A 120 1.50 10.98 -8.52
N GLY A 121 1.05 11.98 -7.77
CA GLY A 121 -0.36 12.20 -7.47
C GLY A 121 -1.01 13.18 -8.45
N ASP A 122 -2.23 12.89 -8.88
CA ASP A 122 -3.03 13.78 -9.69
C ASP A 122 -4.03 14.55 -8.84
N GLU A 123 -4.77 13.84 -8.00
CA GLU A 123 -5.73 14.42 -7.06
C GLU A 123 -5.61 13.77 -5.69
N VAL A 124 -5.79 14.57 -4.65
CA VAL A 124 -5.76 14.13 -3.24
C VAL A 124 -6.99 14.70 -2.55
N MET A 125 -7.68 13.87 -1.76
CA MET A 125 -8.82 14.34 -0.96
C MET A 125 -9.05 13.43 0.25
N PHE A 126 -9.80 13.97 1.22
CA PHE A 126 -10.41 13.18 2.28
C PHE A 126 -11.85 12.86 1.90
N VAL A 127 -12.25 11.61 2.09
CA VAL A 127 -13.60 11.13 1.76
C VAL A 127 -14.21 10.42 2.96
N ASP A 128 -15.52 10.47 3.07
CA ASP A 128 -16.23 9.61 4.00
C ASP A 128 -16.05 8.14 3.55
N PRO A 129 -15.79 7.20 4.48
CA PRO A 129 -15.48 5.83 4.08
C PRO A 129 -16.53 5.18 3.18
N GLU A 130 -17.81 5.45 3.44
CA GLU A 130 -18.92 4.89 2.67
C GLU A 130 -18.94 5.37 1.20
N GLU A 131 -18.38 6.54 0.91
CA GLU A 131 -18.31 7.05 -0.46
C GLU A 131 -17.42 6.18 -1.35
N LEU A 132 -16.46 5.45 -0.76
CA LEU A 132 -15.61 4.53 -1.50
C LEU A 132 -16.39 3.38 -2.12
N LEU A 133 -17.50 2.97 -1.49
CA LEU A 133 -18.37 1.92 -2.02
C LEU A 133 -19.24 2.39 -3.19
N LEU A 134 -19.43 3.69 -3.30
CA LEU A 134 -20.25 4.29 -4.35
C LEU A 134 -19.46 4.54 -5.64
N GLN A 135 -18.14 4.42 -5.58
CA GLN A 135 -17.28 4.64 -6.73
C GLN A 135 -17.40 3.50 -7.73
N LYS A 136 -17.79 3.83 -8.94
CA LYS A 136 -17.81 2.89 -10.06
C LYS A 136 -16.38 2.77 -10.58
N SER A 137 -15.76 1.64 -10.33
CA SER A 137 -14.42 1.36 -10.79
C SER A 137 -14.31 -0.09 -11.25
N GLU A 138 -13.59 -0.31 -12.34
CA GLU A 138 -13.26 -1.67 -12.81
C GLU A 138 -12.18 -2.33 -11.95
N VAL A 139 -11.48 -1.54 -11.12
CA VAL A 139 -10.48 -2.04 -10.18
C VAL A 139 -11.03 -2.05 -8.75
N ASP A 140 -10.50 -2.95 -7.94
CA ASP A 140 -10.95 -3.18 -6.57
C ASP A 140 -10.46 -2.12 -5.57
N ALA A 141 -9.60 -1.21 -5.98
CA ALA A 141 -8.91 -0.30 -5.05
C ALA A 141 -9.83 0.51 -4.12
N PRO A 142 -10.91 1.16 -4.58
CA PRO A 142 -11.81 1.86 -3.67
C PRO A 142 -12.50 0.94 -2.66
N ALA A 143 -12.99 -0.21 -3.12
CA ALA A 143 -13.62 -1.20 -2.25
C ALA A 143 -12.62 -1.79 -1.25
N ARG A 144 -11.39 -2.02 -1.68
CA ARG A 144 -10.30 -2.46 -0.81
C ARG A 144 -10.00 -1.43 0.27
N ALA A 145 -9.93 -0.16 -0.08
CA ALA A 145 -9.73 0.94 0.89
C ALA A 145 -10.83 0.93 1.95
N TYR A 146 -12.07 0.71 1.56
CA TYR A 146 -13.17 0.56 2.51
C TYR A 146 -13.00 -0.67 3.42
N ARG A 147 -12.63 -1.82 2.86
CA ARG A 147 -12.37 -3.02 3.67
C ARG A 147 -11.23 -2.83 4.67
N VAL A 148 -10.19 -2.11 4.28
CA VAL A 148 -9.07 -1.76 5.18
C VAL A 148 -9.57 -0.90 6.35
N HIS A 149 -10.41 0.10 6.05
CA HIS A 149 -11.07 0.90 7.07
C HIS A 149 -11.90 0.04 8.03
N MET A 150 -12.74 -0.84 7.49
CA MET A 150 -13.59 -1.73 8.30
C MET A 150 -12.75 -2.65 9.19
N LYS A 151 -11.62 -3.13 8.70
CA LYS A 151 -10.72 -3.97 9.50
C LYS A 151 -10.13 -3.19 10.67
N TRP A 152 -9.73 -1.95 10.46
CA TRP A 152 -9.26 -1.08 11.54
C TRP A 152 -10.36 -0.86 12.58
N GLN A 153 -11.59 -0.57 12.15
CA GLN A 153 -12.74 -0.40 13.04
C GLN A 153 -13.01 -1.66 13.86
N GLU A 154 -12.97 -2.84 13.20
CA GLU A 154 -13.16 -4.14 13.88
C GLU A 154 -12.12 -4.36 14.99
N LEU A 155 -10.85 -4.03 14.73
CA LEU A 155 -9.75 -4.27 15.66
C LEU A 155 -9.70 -3.25 16.79
N TYR A 156 -10.02 -2.00 16.53
CA TYR A 156 -9.75 -0.90 17.47
C TYR A 156 -10.97 -0.05 17.81
N GLY A 157 -12.09 -0.25 17.14
CA GLY A 157 -13.37 0.35 17.53
C GLY A 157 -13.46 1.87 17.40
N GLU A 158 -12.69 2.46 16.53
CA GLU A 158 -12.77 3.93 16.31
C GLU A 158 -13.87 4.30 15.32
#